data_23676396ef308f2175661908fc5b1d21
#
_entry.id   23676396ef308f2175661908fc5b1d21
#
_cell.length_a   1.000
_cell.length_b   1.000
_cell.length_c   1.000
_cell.angle_alpha   90.00
_cell.angle_beta   90.00
_cell.angle_gamma   90.00
#
_symmetry.space_group_name_H-M   'P 1'
#
loop_
_entity.id
_entity.type
_entity.pdbx_description
1 polymer ?
#
loop_
_entity_poly.entity_id
_entity_poly.type
_entity_poly.pdbx_seq_one_letter_code
_entity_poly.pdbx_strand_id
1 'polypeptide(L)'
;MSYLILVRHGQSLWNLEKKFTGWVDVDLTENGKSEAKKAGELIKQKKIEINVYYSSFQLRAKNTLKIIQEELQDFKEVKSAWELNERHYGALTGLNKDEMKKKLGEDEVHKFRRSWDNPPKPLNINSPYHPKNISIYNDIPRNLIPDTESLKAVSYTHLTLPTILRV
;
A
#
# COMPACT_ATOMS: atom_id res chain seq x y z
N MET A 1 4.06 -11.44 26.32
CA MET A 1 4.92 -11.11 25.15
C MET A 1 4.02 -10.45 24.11
N SER A 2 4.40 -9.28 23.58
CA SER A 2 3.61 -8.59 22.55
C SER A 2 4.10 -9.00 21.17
N TYR A 3 3.18 -9.19 20.23
CA TYR A 3 3.49 -9.53 18.83
C TYR A 3 3.05 -8.41 17.90
N LEU A 4 3.86 -8.12 16.88
CA LEU A 4 3.48 -7.31 15.74
C LEU A 4 3.44 -8.23 14.51
N ILE A 5 2.27 -8.30 13.86
CA ILE A 5 2.08 -9.08 12.63
C ILE A 5 1.98 -8.10 11.47
N LEU A 6 2.94 -8.13 10.56
CA LEU A 6 2.97 -7.33 9.35
C LEU A 6 2.57 -8.21 8.16
N VAL A 7 1.50 -7.82 7.47
CA VAL A 7 1.00 -8.53 6.30
C VAL A 7 0.98 -7.59 5.10
N ARG A 8 1.60 -8.00 4.01
CA ARG A 8 1.42 -7.32 2.73
C ARG A 8 0.12 -7.80 2.08
N HIS A 9 -0.59 -6.89 1.41
CA HIS A 9 -1.77 -7.24 0.62
C HIS A 9 -1.47 -8.32 -0.43
N GLY A 10 -2.44 -9.15 -0.75
CA GLY A 10 -2.38 -10.14 -1.83
C GLY A 10 -2.20 -9.48 -3.21
N GLN A 11 -2.00 -10.28 -4.24
CA GLN A 11 -1.83 -9.78 -5.61
C GLN A 11 -3.00 -8.89 -6.02
N SER A 12 -2.71 -7.65 -6.41
CA SER A 12 -3.69 -6.72 -6.98
C SER A 12 -3.73 -6.80 -8.51
N LEU A 13 -4.80 -6.26 -9.12
CA LEU A 13 -4.94 -6.19 -10.59
C LEU A 13 -3.70 -5.55 -11.25
N TRP A 14 -3.19 -4.44 -10.68
CA TRP A 14 -2.03 -3.78 -11.24
C TRP A 14 -0.69 -4.47 -10.91
N ASN A 15 -0.65 -5.35 -9.88
CA ASN A 15 0.49 -6.25 -9.74
C ASN A 15 0.53 -7.27 -10.87
N LEU A 16 -0.62 -7.85 -11.25
CA LEU A 16 -0.75 -8.78 -12.36
C LEU A 16 -0.35 -8.11 -13.69
N GLU A 17 -0.82 -6.89 -13.93
CA GLU A 17 -0.50 -6.08 -15.11
C GLU A 17 0.91 -5.47 -15.08
N LYS A 18 1.69 -5.70 -14.02
CA LYS A 18 3.03 -5.15 -13.80
C LYS A 18 3.08 -3.60 -13.86
N LYS A 19 2.04 -2.91 -13.43
CA LYS A 19 1.99 -1.45 -13.35
C LYS A 19 2.51 -0.91 -12.02
N PHE A 20 2.98 0.34 -12.02
CA PHE A 20 3.26 1.09 -10.80
C PHE A 20 1.93 1.53 -10.18
N THR A 21 1.63 1.06 -8.97
CA THR A 21 0.32 1.29 -8.33
C THR A 21 0.33 2.52 -7.43
N GLY A 22 1.16 2.51 -6.39
CA GLY A 22 1.18 3.59 -5.40
C GLY A 22 -0.19 3.83 -4.76
N TRP A 23 -0.70 5.05 -4.84
CA TRP A 23 -1.96 5.46 -4.21
C TRP A 23 -3.20 5.15 -5.06
N VAL A 24 -3.07 4.60 -6.26
CA VAL A 24 -4.25 4.20 -7.06
C VAL A 24 -4.99 3.08 -6.34
N ASP A 25 -6.30 3.21 -6.26
CA ASP A 25 -7.16 2.28 -5.53
C ASP A 25 -7.64 1.16 -6.46
N VAL A 26 -6.91 0.07 -6.49
CA VAL A 26 -7.21 -1.16 -7.25
C VAL A 26 -7.41 -2.33 -6.31
N ASP A 27 -8.29 -3.24 -6.70
CA ASP A 27 -8.64 -4.40 -5.92
C ASP A 27 -7.69 -5.59 -6.14
N LEU A 28 -7.93 -6.66 -5.38
CA LEU A 28 -7.24 -7.94 -5.47
C LEU A 28 -7.69 -8.73 -6.72
N THR A 29 -6.79 -9.54 -7.23
CA THR A 29 -7.14 -10.64 -8.14
C THR A 29 -7.68 -11.82 -7.35
N GLU A 30 -8.27 -12.82 -8.03
CA GLU A 30 -8.66 -14.06 -7.37
C GLU A 30 -7.46 -14.78 -6.72
N ASN A 31 -6.30 -14.74 -7.36
CA ASN A 31 -5.07 -15.22 -6.74
C ASN A 31 -4.73 -14.44 -5.47
N GLY A 32 -4.85 -13.11 -5.50
CA GLY A 32 -4.61 -12.28 -4.31
C GLY A 32 -5.56 -12.56 -3.16
N LYS A 33 -6.82 -12.90 -3.44
CA LYS A 33 -7.77 -13.36 -2.42
C LYS A 33 -7.35 -14.70 -1.82
N SER A 34 -6.88 -15.63 -2.65
CA SER A 34 -6.35 -16.93 -2.20
C SER A 34 -5.10 -16.76 -1.32
N GLU A 35 -4.20 -15.84 -1.70
CA GLU A 35 -3.02 -15.48 -0.88
C GLU A 35 -3.43 -14.91 0.49
N ALA A 36 -4.45 -14.04 0.52
CA ALA A 36 -4.97 -13.47 1.77
C ALA A 36 -5.58 -14.56 2.67
N LYS A 37 -6.34 -15.49 2.09
CA LYS A 37 -6.90 -16.64 2.82
C LYS A 37 -5.80 -17.48 3.45
N LYS A 38 -4.78 -17.83 2.67
CA LYS A 38 -3.63 -18.60 3.17
C LYS A 38 -2.89 -17.87 4.30
N ALA A 39 -2.75 -16.55 4.21
CA ALA A 39 -2.18 -15.75 5.28
C ALA A 39 -3.02 -15.85 6.57
N GLY A 40 -4.34 -15.77 6.47
CA GLY A 40 -5.26 -15.97 7.60
C GLY A 40 -5.10 -17.35 8.25
N GLU A 41 -5.05 -18.40 7.44
CA GLU A 41 -4.82 -19.79 7.91
C GLU A 41 -3.49 -19.92 8.67
N LEU A 42 -2.41 -19.31 8.15
CA LEU A 42 -1.09 -19.32 8.80
C LEU A 42 -1.09 -18.59 10.15
N ILE A 43 -1.78 -17.44 10.23
CA ILE A 43 -1.93 -16.69 11.49
C ILE A 43 -2.74 -17.52 12.49
N LYS A 44 -3.84 -18.13 12.06
CA LYS A 44 -4.70 -19.00 12.89
C LYS A 44 -3.92 -20.15 13.51
N GLN A 45 -3.02 -20.79 12.74
CA GLN A 45 -2.16 -21.87 13.24
C GLN A 45 -1.23 -21.43 14.37
N LYS A 46 -0.84 -20.15 14.40
CA LYS A 46 0.01 -19.60 15.46
C LYS A 46 -0.73 -19.41 16.79
N LYS A 47 -2.06 -19.48 16.79
CA LYS A 47 -2.91 -19.29 17.99
C LYS A 47 -2.61 -17.98 18.74
N ILE A 48 -2.25 -16.92 18.00
CA ILE A 48 -1.99 -15.59 18.56
C ILE A 48 -3.32 -14.85 18.65
N GLU A 49 -3.64 -14.34 19.82
CA GLU A 49 -4.75 -13.43 20.00
C GLU A 49 -4.39 -12.06 19.44
N ILE A 50 -5.24 -11.53 18.55
CA ILE A 50 -5.04 -10.22 17.95
C ILE A 50 -5.91 -9.20 18.69
N ASN A 51 -5.27 -8.20 19.28
CA ASN A 51 -5.97 -7.18 20.05
C ASN A 51 -6.49 -6.03 19.18
N VAL A 52 -5.77 -5.68 18.11
CA VAL A 52 -6.12 -4.54 17.24
C VAL A 52 -5.69 -4.81 15.80
N TYR A 53 -6.53 -4.36 14.86
CA TYR A 53 -6.26 -4.43 13.44
C TYR A 53 -6.06 -3.04 12.86
N TYR A 54 -5.06 -2.92 11.99
CA TYR A 54 -4.80 -1.72 11.20
C TYR A 54 -4.78 -2.05 9.72
N SER A 55 -5.28 -1.14 8.89
CA SER A 55 -5.17 -1.22 7.44
C SER A 55 -4.87 0.15 6.83
N SER A 56 -4.27 0.17 5.64
CA SER A 56 -4.25 1.37 4.82
C SER A 56 -5.66 1.72 4.31
N PHE A 57 -5.79 2.87 3.65
CA PHE A 57 -7.04 3.26 2.99
C PHE A 57 -7.33 2.43 1.73
N GLN A 58 -6.32 1.80 1.17
CA GLN A 58 -6.38 1.13 -0.13
C GLN A 58 -7.20 -0.15 -0.11
N LEU A 59 -8.08 -0.31 -1.08
CA LEU A 59 -9.04 -1.41 -1.19
C LEU A 59 -8.36 -2.78 -1.12
N ARG A 60 -7.23 -2.97 -1.83
CA ARG A 60 -6.46 -4.21 -1.81
C ARG A 60 -5.98 -4.61 -0.41
N ALA A 61 -5.62 -3.62 0.43
CA ALA A 61 -5.20 -3.89 1.81
C ALA A 61 -6.40 -4.18 2.71
N LYS A 62 -7.47 -3.40 2.59
CA LYS A 62 -8.73 -3.62 3.31
C LYS A 62 -9.32 -4.99 3.00
N ASN A 63 -9.37 -5.37 1.73
CA ASN A 63 -9.92 -6.67 1.32
C ASN A 63 -9.02 -7.84 1.76
N THR A 64 -7.68 -7.67 1.73
CA THR A 64 -6.77 -8.66 2.31
C THR A 64 -7.05 -8.87 3.79
N LEU A 65 -7.16 -7.78 4.57
CA LEU A 65 -7.44 -7.87 6.00
C LEU A 65 -8.81 -8.48 6.28
N LYS A 66 -9.84 -8.09 5.52
CA LYS A 66 -11.19 -8.65 5.65
C LYS A 66 -11.19 -10.17 5.50
N ILE A 67 -10.52 -10.70 4.45
CA ILE A 67 -10.40 -12.14 4.22
C ILE A 67 -9.65 -12.82 5.37
N ILE A 68 -8.59 -12.19 5.91
CA ILE A 68 -7.86 -12.70 7.07
C ILE A 68 -8.79 -12.76 8.30
N GLN A 69 -9.58 -11.72 8.57
CA GLN A 69 -10.54 -11.71 9.68
C GLN A 69 -11.60 -12.81 9.53
N GLU A 70 -12.09 -13.05 8.32
CA GLU A 70 -13.02 -14.14 8.01
C GLU A 70 -12.42 -15.51 8.35
N GLU A 71 -11.15 -15.77 7.99
CA GLU A 71 -10.45 -17.02 8.33
C GLU A 71 -10.20 -17.17 9.84
N LEU A 72 -9.95 -16.08 10.53
CA LEU A 72 -9.76 -16.06 11.97
C LEU A 72 -11.07 -16.12 12.76
N GLN A 73 -12.19 -15.82 12.09
CA GLN A 73 -13.52 -15.59 12.72
C GLN A 73 -13.46 -14.48 13.79
N ASP A 74 -12.64 -13.46 13.54
CA ASP A 74 -12.41 -12.32 14.44
C ASP A 74 -12.73 -11.01 13.73
N PHE A 75 -13.90 -10.46 13.98
CA PHE A 75 -14.48 -9.28 13.31
C PHE A 75 -14.32 -8.00 14.13
N LYS A 76 -13.26 -7.88 14.92
CA LYS A 76 -12.95 -6.64 15.63
C LYS A 76 -12.82 -5.46 14.67
N GLU A 77 -13.07 -4.27 15.18
CA GLU A 77 -12.96 -3.03 14.40
C GLU A 77 -11.55 -2.84 13.83
N VAL A 78 -11.50 -2.38 12.58
CA VAL A 78 -10.25 -2.07 11.87
C VAL A 78 -9.99 -0.58 11.91
N LYS A 79 -8.84 -0.18 12.43
CA LYS A 79 -8.36 1.20 12.37
C LYS A 79 -7.71 1.45 11.02
N SER A 80 -8.31 2.33 10.23
CA SER A 80 -7.74 2.74 8.94
C SER A 80 -6.79 3.91 9.12
N ALA A 81 -5.58 3.81 8.53
CA ALA A 81 -4.56 4.84 8.58
C ALA A 81 -3.96 5.03 7.18
N TRP A 82 -4.04 6.26 6.65
CA TRP A 82 -3.47 6.57 5.33
C TRP A 82 -1.94 6.47 5.31
N GLU A 83 -1.31 6.65 6.44
CA GLU A 83 0.13 6.49 6.65
C GLU A 83 0.62 5.06 6.33
N LEU A 84 -0.29 4.10 6.32
CA LEU A 84 -0.02 2.72 5.88
C LEU A 84 -0.17 2.52 4.37
N ASN A 85 -0.52 3.56 3.60
CA ASN A 85 -0.59 3.45 2.14
C ASN A 85 0.78 3.09 1.55
N GLU A 86 0.75 2.45 0.38
CA GLU A 86 1.96 2.29 -0.43
C GLU A 86 2.53 3.66 -0.81
N ARG A 87 3.86 3.77 -0.94
CA ARG A 87 4.50 5.00 -1.41
C ARG A 87 3.95 5.45 -2.76
N HIS A 88 3.96 6.76 -3.01
CA HIS A 88 3.55 7.33 -4.27
C HIS A 88 4.67 7.26 -5.31
N TYR A 89 4.36 6.75 -6.51
CA TYR A 89 5.35 6.56 -7.59
C TYR A 89 5.44 7.75 -8.57
N GLY A 90 4.83 8.90 -8.25
CA GLY A 90 4.88 10.08 -9.11
C GLY A 90 4.39 9.80 -10.52
N ALA A 91 5.06 10.37 -11.52
CA ALA A 91 4.73 10.22 -12.94
C ALA A 91 4.87 8.78 -13.49
N LEU A 92 5.42 7.85 -12.71
CA LEU A 92 5.44 6.42 -13.09
C LEU A 92 4.11 5.72 -12.82
N THR A 93 3.21 6.32 -12.01
CA THR A 93 1.92 5.72 -11.65
C THR A 93 1.10 5.35 -12.89
N GLY A 94 0.63 4.11 -12.95
CA GLY A 94 -0.13 3.56 -14.07
C GLY A 94 0.70 3.03 -15.24
N LEU A 95 2.00 3.35 -15.30
CA LEU A 95 2.88 2.87 -16.36
C LEU A 95 3.33 1.42 -16.10
N ASN A 96 3.54 0.67 -17.18
CA ASN A 96 4.03 -0.71 -17.10
C ASN A 96 5.52 -0.71 -16.74
N LYS A 97 5.91 -1.56 -15.78
CA LYS A 97 7.29 -1.64 -15.25
C LYS A 97 8.29 -2.13 -16.30
N ASP A 98 7.89 -3.09 -17.13
CA ASP A 98 8.78 -3.67 -18.14
C ASP A 98 8.99 -2.70 -19.32
N GLU A 99 7.95 -1.96 -19.70
CA GLU A 99 8.06 -0.88 -20.70
C GLU A 99 8.96 0.26 -20.22
N MET A 100 8.81 0.66 -18.95
CA MET A 100 9.63 1.71 -18.37
C MET A 100 11.11 1.29 -18.24
N LYS A 101 11.40 0.00 -17.94
CA LYS A 101 12.76 -0.52 -17.97
C LYS A 101 13.37 -0.45 -19.38
N LYS A 102 12.59 -0.77 -20.42
CA LYS A 102 13.03 -0.64 -21.82
C LYS A 102 13.30 0.81 -22.23
N LYS A 103 12.46 1.75 -21.75
CA LYS A 103 12.51 3.17 -22.12
C LYS A 103 13.58 3.96 -21.38
N LEU A 104 13.73 3.75 -20.07
CA LEU A 104 14.62 4.52 -19.20
C LEU A 104 15.91 3.78 -18.82
N GLY A 105 15.97 2.48 -19.09
CA GLY A 105 17.01 1.59 -18.58
C GLY A 105 16.62 0.98 -17.23
N GLU A 106 17.14 -0.21 -16.97
CA GLU A 106 16.86 -0.97 -15.75
C GLU A 106 17.38 -0.26 -14.50
N ASP A 107 18.60 0.30 -14.58
CA ASP A 107 19.25 1.00 -13.47
C ASP A 107 18.47 2.24 -13.03
N GLU A 108 17.94 3.02 -13.98
CA GLU A 108 17.18 4.22 -13.65
C GLU A 108 15.84 3.87 -12.99
N VAL A 109 15.14 2.87 -13.52
CA VAL A 109 13.91 2.35 -12.88
C VAL A 109 14.21 1.75 -11.51
N HIS A 110 15.35 1.08 -11.34
CA HIS A 110 15.79 0.56 -10.05
C HIS A 110 16.06 1.71 -9.06
N LYS A 111 16.75 2.78 -9.50
CA LYS A 111 16.95 3.97 -8.65
C LYS A 111 15.63 4.55 -8.17
N PHE A 112 14.66 4.81 -9.05
CA PHE A 112 13.34 5.30 -8.65
C PHE A 112 12.61 4.39 -7.68
N ARG A 113 12.87 3.09 -7.71
CA ARG A 113 12.22 2.12 -6.83
C ARG A 113 12.91 1.89 -5.50
N ARG A 114 14.24 2.09 -5.43
CA ARG A 114 15.08 1.60 -4.32
C ARG A 114 16.03 2.62 -3.73
N SER A 115 16.31 3.74 -4.42
CA SER A 115 17.16 4.76 -3.83
C SER A 115 16.49 5.46 -2.66
N TRP A 116 17.31 5.93 -1.72
CA TRP A 116 16.83 6.58 -0.52
C TRP A 116 16.14 7.93 -0.80
N ASP A 117 16.72 8.77 -1.64
CA ASP A 117 16.34 10.18 -1.81
C ASP A 117 16.06 10.61 -3.27
N ASN A 118 16.01 9.66 -4.21
CA ASN A 118 15.71 9.95 -5.61
C ASN A 118 14.26 9.55 -5.98
N PRO A 119 13.27 10.45 -5.85
CA PRO A 119 11.89 10.16 -6.22
C PRO A 119 11.72 10.22 -7.74
N PRO A 120 10.72 9.54 -8.32
CA PRO A 120 10.23 9.82 -9.65
C PRO A 120 9.76 11.28 -9.78
N LYS A 121 9.62 11.78 -11.01
CA LYS A 121 9.01 13.10 -11.25
C LYS A 121 7.60 13.16 -10.63
N PRO A 122 7.16 14.33 -10.13
CA PRO A 122 5.79 14.50 -9.63
C PRO A 122 4.73 14.10 -10.65
N LEU A 123 3.64 13.53 -10.19
CA LEU A 123 2.46 13.24 -11.01
C LEU A 123 1.70 14.55 -11.26
N ASN A 124 1.21 14.71 -12.50
CA ASN A 124 0.39 15.88 -12.83
C ASN A 124 -0.89 15.88 -11.99
N ILE A 125 -1.22 17.02 -11.39
CA ILE A 125 -2.40 17.21 -10.54
C ILE A 125 -3.73 16.89 -11.27
N ASN A 126 -3.77 17.05 -12.58
CA ASN A 126 -4.95 16.75 -13.40
C ASN A 126 -5.03 15.27 -13.82
N SER A 127 -4.06 14.43 -13.43
CA SER A 127 -4.11 13.00 -13.70
C SER A 127 -5.27 12.36 -12.93
N PRO A 128 -6.06 11.46 -13.55
CA PRO A 128 -7.09 10.70 -12.82
C PRO A 128 -6.50 9.79 -11.72
N TYR A 129 -5.21 9.49 -11.81
CA TYR A 129 -4.48 8.70 -10.81
C TYR A 129 -3.89 9.54 -9.69
N HIS A 130 -4.02 10.88 -9.74
CA HIS A 130 -3.51 11.73 -8.68
C HIS A 130 -4.39 11.57 -7.42
N PRO A 131 -3.82 11.33 -6.23
CA PRO A 131 -4.61 11.04 -5.03
C PRO A 131 -5.63 12.13 -4.68
N LYS A 132 -5.36 13.40 -5.00
CA LYS A 132 -6.32 14.51 -4.82
C LYS A 132 -7.60 14.38 -5.66
N ASN A 133 -7.61 13.48 -6.65
CA ASN A 133 -8.75 13.20 -7.53
C ASN A 133 -9.40 11.84 -7.21
N ILE A 134 -8.96 11.15 -6.17
CA ILE A 134 -9.47 9.84 -5.73
C ILE A 134 -10.24 10.05 -4.42
N SER A 135 -11.52 9.76 -4.42
CA SER A 135 -12.45 10.10 -3.34
C SER A 135 -12.11 9.52 -1.97
N ILE A 136 -11.47 8.35 -1.90
CA ILE A 136 -11.08 7.71 -0.64
C ILE A 136 -10.07 8.53 0.16
N TYR A 137 -9.44 9.54 -0.44
CA TYR A 137 -8.43 10.41 0.20
C TYR A 137 -8.95 11.82 0.51
N ASN A 138 -10.26 12.07 0.34
CA ASN A 138 -10.85 13.41 0.58
C ASN A 138 -10.67 13.92 2.01
N ASP A 139 -10.63 13.00 2.98
CA ASP A 139 -10.45 13.34 4.40
C ASP A 139 -9.00 13.60 4.80
N ILE A 140 -8.04 13.37 3.88
CA ILE A 140 -6.64 13.67 4.13
C ILE A 140 -6.38 15.14 3.83
N PRO A 141 -5.72 15.90 4.74
CA PRO A 141 -5.31 17.27 4.45
C PRO A 141 -4.51 17.36 3.15
N ARG A 142 -4.91 18.25 2.25
CA ARG A 142 -4.34 18.32 0.88
C ARG A 142 -2.83 18.53 0.84
N ASN A 143 -2.26 19.19 1.85
CA ASN A 143 -0.83 19.42 2.01
C ASN A 143 -0.06 18.15 2.43
N LEU A 144 -0.73 17.11 2.91
CA LEU A 144 -0.14 15.82 3.26
C LEU A 144 -0.22 14.79 2.13
N ILE A 145 -0.98 15.09 1.07
CA ILE A 145 -1.10 14.20 -0.09
C ILE A 145 0.12 14.41 -1.00
N PRO A 146 0.97 13.39 -1.20
CA PRO A 146 2.19 13.52 -1.99
C PRO A 146 1.89 13.51 -3.51
N ASP A 147 2.67 14.28 -4.27
CA ASP A 147 2.68 14.20 -5.74
C ASP A 147 3.73 13.18 -6.24
N THR A 148 4.69 12.83 -5.39
CA THR A 148 5.72 11.78 -5.56
C THR A 148 6.42 11.52 -4.23
N GLU A 149 7.04 10.33 -4.07
CA GLU A 149 7.78 10.01 -2.85
C GLU A 149 9.07 9.25 -3.13
N SER A 150 10.14 9.62 -2.41
CA SER A 150 11.34 8.79 -2.23
C SER A 150 11.15 7.87 -1.02
N LEU A 151 12.07 6.91 -0.78
CA LEU A 151 12.04 6.12 0.45
C LEU A 151 12.28 6.99 1.69
N LYS A 152 13.09 8.05 1.56
CA LYS A 152 13.30 9.06 2.60
C LYS A 152 11.99 9.76 2.95
N ALA A 153 11.24 10.24 1.95
CA ALA A 153 9.94 10.86 2.17
C ALA A 153 8.99 9.90 2.91
N VAL A 154 8.88 8.65 2.45
CA VAL A 154 8.07 7.62 3.13
C VAL A 154 8.47 7.43 4.59
N SER A 155 9.77 7.41 4.92
CA SER A 155 10.21 7.25 6.31
C SER A 155 9.77 8.42 7.20
N TYR A 156 9.64 9.62 6.67
CA TYR A 156 9.18 10.78 7.42
C TYR A 156 7.65 10.92 7.45
N THR A 157 6.96 10.60 6.35
CA THR A 157 5.51 10.79 6.24
C THR A 157 4.71 9.59 6.72
N HIS A 158 5.23 8.36 6.51
CA HIS A 158 4.53 7.12 6.82
C HIS A 158 5.05 6.44 8.09
N LEU A 159 6.37 6.49 8.37
CA LEU A 159 6.98 5.79 9.51
C LEU A 159 7.14 6.66 10.75
N THR A 160 7.15 7.97 10.63
CA THR A 160 6.96 8.85 11.78
C THR A 160 5.47 8.85 12.19
N LEU A 161 4.91 7.65 12.31
CA LEU A 161 3.57 7.44 12.82
C LEU A 161 3.44 8.19 14.13
N PRO A 162 2.82 9.38 14.13
CA PRO A 162 2.53 10.03 15.38
C PRO A 162 1.46 9.18 16.04
N THR A 163 1.81 8.43 17.04
CA THR A 163 0.84 8.01 18.04
C THR A 163 -0.03 6.77 17.76
N ILE A 164 -0.11 6.24 16.53
CA ILE A 164 -0.99 5.08 16.27
C ILE A 164 -0.38 3.77 16.81
N LEU A 165 0.94 3.68 16.94
CA LEU A 165 1.65 2.51 17.43
C LEU A 165 2.42 2.74 18.75
N ARG A 166 2.17 3.83 19.48
CA ARG A 166 2.62 3.91 20.88
C ARG A 166 1.65 3.10 21.73
N VAL A 167 1.94 1.84 21.90
CA VAL A 167 1.42 0.99 22.96
C VAL A 167 2.30 1.16 24.18
#